data_98032f34077e6d71149fd32b8a66476e
#
_entry.id   98032f34077e6d71149fd32b8a66476e
#
_cell.length_a   1.000
_cell.length_b   1.000
_cell.length_c   1.000
_cell.angle_alpha   90.00
_cell.angle_beta   90.00
_cell.angle_gamma   90.00
#
_symmetry.space_group_name_H-M   'P 1'
#
loop_
_entity.id
_entity.type
_entity.pdbx_description
1 polymer ?
#
loop_
_entity_poly.entity_id
_entity_poly.type
_entity_poly.pdbx_seq_one_letter_code
_entity_poly.pdbx_strand_id
1 'polypeptide(L)'
;EHSVNIAMRAAQEGRSPRDFVDEKGALFKSAEASLAISPDRFIRTTDPDHIASAQEMVRRAHANGDIYQGTYEGWYCPSEGFRNPTDVQETARGTICPNHPEVPLQWLTEKNWFFRLSAYQERLERWFEEHPDFVEPAYRRNEMLGFIRQGLEDFSISRAGAGWGIPFPIGEDGRTSRREDGSWDPEAGTIYVWYDALIN
;
A
#
# COMPACT_ATOMS: atom_id res chain seq x y z
N GLU A 1 2.93 0.13 -9.37
CA GLU A 1 3.33 1.36 -10.07
C GLU A 1 3.15 2.62 -9.20
N HIS A 2 2.33 2.57 -8.15
CA HIS A 2 1.90 3.72 -7.35
C HIS A 2 2.78 4.02 -6.12
N SER A 3 4.07 3.70 -6.15
CA SER A 3 4.96 3.99 -5.02
C SER A 3 5.59 5.39 -5.11
N VAL A 4 5.88 5.98 -3.95
CA VAL A 4 6.64 7.24 -3.85
C VAL A 4 8.00 7.13 -4.54
N ASN A 5 8.66 5.96 -4.44
CA ASN A 5 9.94 5.72 -5.09
C ASN A 5 9.87 5.84 -6.62
N ILE A 6 8.76 5.42 -7.23
CA ILE A 6 8.52 5.61 -8.67
C ILE A 6 8.42 7.10 -9.00
N ALA A 7 7.65 7.86 -8.23
CA ALA A 7 7.53 9.31 -8.45
C ALA A 7 8.88 10.03 -8.30
N MET A 8 9.66 9.68 -7.27
CA MET A 8 10.99 10.23 -7.04
C MET A 8 11.95 9.89 -8.18
N ARG A 9 11.95 8.64 -8.65
CA ARG A 9 12.81 8.22 -9.76
C ARG A 9 12.44 8.91 -11.06
N ALA A 10 11.16 9.01 -11.37
CA ALA A 10 10.68 9.75 -12.53
C ALA A 10 11.13 11.21 -12.51
N ALA A 11 10.99 11.87 -11.35
CA ALA A 11 11.43 13.27 -11.16
C ALA A 11 12.95 13.44 -11.36
N GLN A 12 13.78 12.50 -10.87
CA GLN A 12 15.23 12.50 -11.10
C GLN A 12 15.58 12.40 -12.59
N GLU A 13 14.75 11.73 -13.37
CA GLU A 13 14.91 11.59 -14.82
C GLU A 13 14.20 12.71 -15.62
N GLY A 14 13.61 13.70 -14.93
CA GLY A 14 12.89 14.82 -15.57
C GLY A 14 11.61 14.38 -16.30
N ARG A 15 10.97 13.32 -15.84
CA ARG A 15 9.79 12.69 -16.48
C ARG A 15 8.57 12.72 -15.55
N SER A 16 7.38 12.59 -16.15
CA SER A 16 6.20 12.33 -15.35
C SER A 16 6.22 10.89 -14.81
N PRO A 17 5.66 10.63 -13.61
CA PRO A 17 5.53 9.27 -13.11
C PRO A 17 4.78 8.35 -14.09
N ARG A 18 3.77 8.88 -14.79
CA ARG A 18 3.00 8.14 -15.79
C ARG A 18 3.86 7.65 -16.94
N ASP A 19 4.62 8.55 -17.58
CA ASP A 19 5.49 8.19 -18.71
C ASP A 19 6.58 7.20 -18.27
N PHE A 20 7.09 7.36 -17.04
CA PHE A 20 8.07 6.44 -16.48
C PHE A 20 7.51 5.03 -16.33
N VAL A 21 6.34 4.84 -15.73
CA VAL A 21 5.75 3.51 -15.54
C VAL A 21 5.22 2.91 -16.85
N ASP A 22 4.80 3.74 -17.81
CA ASP A 22 4.37 3.26 -19.11
C ASP A 22 5.54 2.63 -19.89
N GLU A 23 6.73 3.25 -19.85
CA GLU A 23 7.95 2.66 -20.42
C GLU A 23 8.33 1.35 -19.72
N LYS A 24 8.36 1.34 -18.39
CA LYS A 24 8.73 0.14 -17.63
C LYS A 24 7.73 -0.99 -17.83
N GLY A 25 6.44 -0.69 -17.85
CA GLY A 25 5.39 -1.66 -18.14
C GLY A 25 5.52 -2.28 -19.53
N ALA A 26 5.88 -1.47 -20.53
CA ALA A 26 6.17 -1.96 -21.88
C ALA A 26 7.36 -2.92 -21.92
N LEU A 27 8.43 -2.66 -21.14
CA LEU A 27 9.57 -3.57 -21.02
C LEU A 27 9.16 -4.91 -20.39
N PHE A 28 8.39 -4.89 -19.30
CA PHE A 28 7.87 -6.12 -18.68
C PHE A 28 7.02 -6.92 -19.65
N LYS A 29 6.10 -6.26 -20.37
CA LYS A 29 5.27 -6.91 -21.37
C LYS A 29 6.08 -7.51 -22.52
N SER A 30 7.15 -6.84 -22.96
CA SER A 30 8.01 -7.37 -24.02
C SER A 30 8.79 -8.63 -23.60
N ALA A 31 9.08 -8.76 -22.29
CA ALA A 31 9.78 -9.93 -21.77
C ALA A 31 8.93 -11.21 -21.82
N GLU A 32 7.60 -11.10 -21.85
CA GLU A 32 6.69 -12.25 -21.95
C GLU A 32 6.99 -13.10 -23.18
N ALA A 33 7.19 -12.45 -24.35
CA ALA A 33 7.52 -13.16 -25.59
C ALA A 33 8.86 -13.92 -25.46
N SER A 34 9.86 -13.32 -24.79
CA SER A 34 11.17 -13.95 -24.61
C SER A 34 11.13 -15.12 -23.64
N LEU A 35 10.18 -15.13 -22.72
CA LEU A 35 10.00 -16.16 -21.70
C LEU A 35 8.93 -17.20 -22.08
N ALA A 36 8.36 -17.11 -23.28
CA ALA A 36 7.25 -17.94 -23.76
C ALA A 36 6.03 -17.91 -22.81
N ILE A 37 5.78 -16.75 -22.17
CA ILE A 37 4.61 -16.51 -21.33
C ILE A 37 3.48 -15.99 -22.21
N SER A 38 2.30 -16.58 -22.10
CA SER A 38 1.10 -16.21 -22.86
C SER A 38 -0.06 -15.89 -21.90
N PRO A 39 -0.05 -14.73 -21.22
CA PRO A 39 -1.14 -14.37 -20.32
C PRO A 39 -2.39 -13.99 -21.13
N ASP A 40 -3.57 -14.29 -20.59
CA ASP A 40 -4.83 -13.79 -21.15
C ASP A 40 -4.94 -12.26 -21.01
N ARG A 41 -4.31 -11.71 -19.98
CA ARG A 41 -4.26 -10.28 -19.74
C ARG A 41 -2.98 -9.88 -18.98
N PHE A 42 -2.37 -8.81 -19.43
CA PHE A 42 -1.32 -8.08 -18.68
C PHE A 42 -1.98 -6.90 -17.97
N ILE A 43 -2.32 -7.06 -16.69
CA ILE A 43 -2.92 -5.99 -15.87
C ILE A 43 -1.85 -5.07 -15.31
N ARG A 44 -2.20 -3.79 -15.23
CA ARG A 44 -1.38 -2.76 -14.59
C ARG A 44 -2.18 -2.05 -13.51
N THR A 45 -1.54 -1.69 -12.40
CA THR A 45 -2.23 -0.96 -11.33
C THR A 45 -2.66 0.45 -11.74
N THR A 46 -2.11 0.96 -12.85
CA THR A 46 -2.55 2.21 -13.51
C THR A 46 -3.68 2.04 -14.52
N ASP A 47 -4.18 0.82 -14.74
CA ASP A 47 -5.33 0.61 -15.61
C ASP A 47 -6.62 1.15 -14.97
N PRO A 48 -7.53 1.77 -15.77
CA PRO A 48 -8.74 2.39 -15.23
C PRO A 48 -9.64 1.46 -14.44
N ASP A 49 -9.76 0.20 -14.88
CA ASP A 49 -10.58 -0.80 -14.20
C ASP A 49 -9.95 -1.30 -12.89
N HIS A 50 -8.61 -1.39 -12.83
CA HIS A 50 -7.92 -1.65 -11.57
C HIS A 50 -8.14 -0.50 -10.57
N ILE A 51 -7.97 0.75 -11.02
CA ILE A 51 -8.23 1.93 -10.19
C ILE A 51 -9.66 1.92 -9.66
N ALA A 52 -10.65 1.65 -10.51
CA ALA A 52 -12.05 1.58 -10.10
C ALA A 52 -12.29 0.45 -9.08
N SER A 53 -11.68 -0.72 -9.28
CA SER A 53 -11.79 -1.87 -8.38
C SER A 53 -11.15 -1.59 -7.02
N ALA A 54 -9.97 -0.97 -6.98
CA ALA A 54 -9.30 -0.57 -5.75
C ALA A 54 -10.15 0.42 -4.94
N GLN A 55 -10.70 1.43 -5.61
CA GLN A 55 -11.58 2.41 -4.96
C GLN A 55 -12.88 1.78 -4.46
N GLU A 56 -13.46 0.84 -5.21
CA GLU A 56 -14.67 0.13 -4.78
C GLU A 56 -14.39 -0.77 -3.58
N MET A 57 -13.25 -1.45 -3.54
CA MET A 57 -12.84 -2.24 -2.39
C MET A 57 -12.75 -1.39 -1.12
N VAL A 58 -12.13 -0.20 -1.21
CA VAL A 58 -12.08 0.75 -0.08
C VAL A 58 -13.48 1.17 0.36
N ARG A 59 -14.39 1.50 -0.57
CA ARG A 59 -15.76 1.90 -0.23
C ARG A 59 -16.53 0.79 0.48
N ARG A 60 -16.41 -0.45 0.01
CA ARG A 60 -17.07 -1.61 0.65
C ARG A 60 -16.53 -1.86 2.04
N ALA A 61 -15.21 -1.87 2.20
CA ALA A 61 -14.59 -2.05 3.50
C ALA A 61 -14.98 -0.92 4.48
N HIS A 62 -15.09 0.33 4.01
CA HIS A 62 -15.59 1.44 4.83
C HIS A 62 -17.06 1.25 5.22
N ALA A 63 -17.91 0.89 4.27
CA ALA A 63 -19.33 0.65 4.53
C ALA A 63 -19.58 -0.50 5.53
N ASN A 64 -18.67 -1.49 5.56
CA ASN A 64 -18.69 -2.58 6.53
C ASN A 64 -18.13 -2.18 7.92
N GLY A 65 -17.55 -1.00 8.08
CA GLY A 65 -16.90 -0.57 9.31
C GLY A 65 -15.49 -1.11 9.52
N ASP A 66 -14.89 -1.71 8.47
CA ASP A 66 -13.55 -2.27 8.52
C ASP A 66 -12.44 -1.22 8.35
N ILE A 67 -12.82 0.01 7.97
CA ILE A 67 -11.90 1.13 7.77
C ILE A 67 -12.31 2.28 8.69
N TYR A 68 -11.33 2.91 9.32
CA TYR A 68 -11.51 4.05 10.21
C TYR A 68 -10.36 5.04 10.07
N GLN A 69 -10.61 6.28 10.47
CA GLN A 69 -9.57 7.31 10.57
C GLN A 69 -8.77 7.15 11.86
N GLY A 70 -7.47 7.27 11.74
CA GLY A 70 -6.56 7.25 12.86
C GLY A 70 -5.36 8.16 12.59
N THR A 71 -4.59 8.40 13.65
CA THR A 71 -3.34 9.13 13.57
C THR A 71 -2.20 8.12 13.62
N TYR A 72 -1.30 8.19 12.66
CA TYR A 72 -0.06 7.45 12.68
C TYR A 72 1.07 8.38 13.09
N GLU A 73 1.82 7.98 14.09
CA GLU A 73 3.00 8.70 14.57
C GLU A 73 4.20 7.77 14.53
N GLY A 74 5.31 8.25 14.00
CA GLY A 74 6.49 7.41 13.92
C GLY A 74 7.66 8.04 13.19
N TRP A 75 8.77 7.33 13.21
CA TRP A 75 9.96 7.68 12.46
C TRP A 75 9.72 7.48 10.97
N TYR A 76 9.95 8.53 10.21
CA TYR A 76 9.77 8.53 8.76
C TYR A 76 11.13 8.61 8.05
N CYS A 77 11.36 7.63 7.19
CA CYS A 77 12.47 7.61 6.25
C CYS A 77 11.97 8.07 4.88
N PRO A 78 12.51 9.14 4.29
CA PRO A 78 12.09 9.60 2.96
C PRO A 78 12.17 8.54 1.86
N SER A 79 13.08 7.57 2.01
CA SER A 79 13.29 6.50 1.03
C SER A 79 12.39 5.27 1.24
N GLU A 80 11.96 5.00 2.48
CA GLU A 80 11.23 3.77 2.85
C GLU A 80 9.88 4.02 3.51
N GLY A 81 9.54 5.28 3.81
CA GLY A 81 8.32 5.63 4.53
C GLY A 81 8.46 5.44 6.05
N PHE A 82 7.34 5.25 6.73
CA PHE A 82 7.32 5.01 8.17
C PHE A 82 8.04 3.72 8.56
N ARG A 83 8.78 3.79 9.66
CA ARG A 83 9.60 2.70 10.21
C ARG A 83 9.05 2.26 11.55
N ASN A 84 9.07 0.94 11.80
CA ASN A 84 8.77 0.44 13.13
C ASN A 84 9.88 0.90 14.11
N PRO A 85 9.56 1.11 15.39
CA PRO A 85 10.56 1.45 16.39
C PRO A 85 11.72 0.45 16.50
N THR A 86 11.46 -0.81 16.16
CA THR A 86 12.47 -1.89 16.14
C THR A 86 13.41 -1.83 14.92
N ASP A 87 13.02 -1.10 13.88
CA ASP A 87 13.74 -1.03 12.60
C ASP A 87 14.58 0.25 12.47
N VAL A 88 14.71 1.01 13.53
CA VAL A 88 15.50 2.23 13.58
C VAL A 88 16.69 2.05 14.51
N GLN A 89 17.76 2.82 14.30
CA GLN A 89 18.95 2.80 15.12
C GLN A 89 19.22 4.17 15.72
N GLU A 90 19.41 4.22 17.04
CA GLU A 90 19.85 5.43 17.71
C GLU A 90 21.37 5.59 17.60
N THR A 91 21.80 6.77 17.23
CA THR A 91 23.21 7.14 17.13
C THR A 91 23.47 8.48 17.81
N ALA A 92 24.74 8.82 17.98
CA ALA A 92 25.13 10.14 18.52
C ALA A 92 24.65 11.31 17.64
N ARG A 93 24.24 11.05 16.39
CA ARG A 93 23.72 12.05 15.45
C ARG A 93 22.19 12.05 15.36
N GLY A 94 21.50 11.23 16.15
CA GLY A 94 20.05 11.05 16.16
C GLY A 94 19.64 9.66 15.65
N THR A 95 18.33 9.49 15.48
CA THR A 95 17.74 8.25 15.00
C THR A 95 17.87 8.14 13.49
N ILE A 96 18.38 7.02 13.01
CA ILE A 96 18.63 6.76 11.58
C ILE A 96 17.96 5.49 11.11
N CYS A 97 17.70 5.40 9.80
CA CYS A 97 17.36 4.16 9.12
C CYS A 97 18.64 3.37 8.83
N PRO A 98 18.78 2.12 9.28
CA PRO A 98 19.98 1.32 9.00
C PRO A 98 20.29 1.14 7.52
N ASN A 99 19.25 1.13 6.67
CA ASN A 99 19.38 1.01 5.22
C ASN A 99 19.78 2.33 4.53
N HIS A 100 19.53 3.47 5.19
CA HIS A 100 19.80 4.82 4.67
C HIS A 100 20.43 5.70 5.77
N PRO A 101 21.64 5.37 6.24
CA PRO A 101 22.25 6.02 7.42
C PRO A 101 22.61 7.50 7.17
N GLU A 102 22.66 7.91 5.92
CA GLU A 102 22.94 9.31 5.52
C GLU A 102 21.73 10.23 5.69
N VAL A 103 20.52 9.64 5.78
CA VAL A 103 19.27 10.41 5.83
C VAL A 103 18.73 10.38 7.25
N PRO A 104 18.69 11.52 7.94
CA PRO A 104 18.11 11.57 9.29
C PRO A 104 16.61 11.26 9.22
N LEU A 105 16.15 10.44 10.14
CA LEU A 105 14.72 10.19 10.30
C LEU A 105 14.03 11.40 10.90
N GLN A 106 12.79 11.62 10.49
CA GLN A 106 11.91 12.63 11.03
C GLN A 106 10.77 11.97 11.80
N TRP A 107 10.43 12.51 12.97
CA TRP A 107 9.20 12.09 13.64
C TRP A 107 8.04 12.81 12.98
N LEU A 108 7.15 12.07 12.33
CA LEU A 108 5.97 12.61 11.67
C LEU A 108 4.71 12.09 12.32
N THR A 109 3.69 12.93 12.31
CA THR A 109 2.32 12.61 12.68
C THR A 109 1.46 12.81 11.43
N GLU A 110 0.77 11.77 11.01
CA GLU A 110 -0.04 11.79 9.81
C GLU A 110 -1.43 11.21 10.10
N LYS A 111 -2.48 11.90 9.65
CA LYS A 111 -3.83 11.35 9.66
C LYS A 111 -4.00 10.42 8.48
N ASN A 112 -4.35 9.18 8.76
CA ASN A 112 -4.54 8.15 7.76
C ASN A 112 -5.82 7.36 7.98
N TRP A 113 -6.25 6.66 6.94
CA TRP A 113 -7.24 5.61 7.02
C TRP A 113 -6.57 4.28 7.35
N PHE A 114 -7.13 3.55 8.31
CA PHE A 114 -6.63 2.27 8.79
C PHE A 114 -7.63 1.16 8.48
N PHE A 115 -7.11 -0.01 8.13
CA PHE A 115 -7.89 -1.24 8.03
C PHE A 115 -7.82 -2.02 9.35
N ARG A 116 -8.97 -2.44 9.87
CA ARG A 116 -9.12 -3.19 11.13
C ARG A 116 -8.72 -4.65 10.97
N LEU A 117 -7.46 -4.92 10.66
CA LEU A 117 -6.99 -6.30 10.50
C LEU A 117 -7.09 -7.07 11.81
N SER A 118 -6.90 -6.42 12.95
CA SER A 118 -7.04 -7.02 14.28
C SER A 118 -8.41 -7.67 14.52
N ALA A 119 -9.48 -7.11 13.95
CA ALA A 119 -10.83 -7.66 14.05
C ALA A 119 -11.02 -9.00 13.33
N TYR A 120 -10.08 -9.39 12.48
CA TYR A 120 -10.12 -10.62 11.71
C TYR A 120 -9.29 -11.76 12.33
N GLN A 121 -8.61 -11.52 13.45
CA GLN A 121 -7.74 -12.47 14.14
C GLN A 121 -8.37 -13.87 14.27
N GLU A 122 -9.43 -13.99 15.06
CA GLU A 122 -10.08 -15.27 15.33
C GLU A 122 -10.69 -15.89 14.07
N ARG A 123 -11.21 -15.04 13.16
CA ARG A 123 -11.81 -15.52 11.92
C ARG A 123 -10.75 -16.12 10.99
N LEU A 124 -9.58 -15.53 10.90
CA LEU A 124 -8.46 -16.05 10.10
C LEU A 124 -7.89 -17.33 10.71
N GLU A 125 -7.67 -17.38 12.02
CA GLU A 125 -7.22 -18.61 12.69
C GLU A 125 -8.16 -19.77 12.39
N ARG A 126 -9.46 -19.57 12.58
CA ARG A 126 -10.49 -20.58 12.29
C ARG A 126 -10.48 -20.97 10.81
N TRP A 127 -10.38 -20.00 9.91
CA TRP A 127 -10.33 -20.27 8.46
C TRP A 127 -9.19 -21.21 8.09
N PHE A 128 -7.99 -20.99 8.62
CA PHE A 128 -6.82 -21.81 8.38
C PHE A 128 -6.95 -23.23 9.00
N GLU A 129 -7.70 -23.38 10.08
CA GLU A 129 -7.98 -24.67 10.70
C GLU A 129 -9.01 -25.48 9.88
N GLU A 130 -10.06 -24.83 9.41
CA GLU A 130 -11.12 -25.43 8.61
C GLU A 130 -10.70 -25.74 7.17
N HIS A 131 -9.68 -25.02 6.66
CA HIS A 131 -9.20 -25.14 5.27
C HIS A 131 -7.69 -25.42 5.24
N PRO A 132 -7.26 -26.65 5.60
CA PRO A 132 -5.84 -26.98 5.72
C PRO A 132 -5.06 -26.87 4.41
N ASP A 133 -5.73 -26.97 3.28
CA ASP A 133 -5.14 -26.88 1.93
C ASP A 133 -5.20 -25.47 1.31
N PHE A 134 -5.68 -24.47 2.07
CA PHE A 134 -5.81 -23.08 1.60
C PHE A 134 -4.45 -22.45 1.27
N VAL A 135 -3.40 -22.83 2.01
CA VAL A 135 -2.02 -22.39 1.74
C VAL A 135 -1.12 -23.62 1.63
N GLU A 136 -0.53 -23.80 0.47
CA GLU A 136 0.45 -24.85 0.20
C GLU A 136 1.83 -24.25 -0.17
N PRO A 137 2.92 -24.93 0.13
CA PRO A 137 3.04 -26.17 0.91
C PRO A 137 2.87 -25.93 2.42
N ALA A 138 2.69 -26.99 3.20
CA ALA A 138 2.37 -26.93 4.63
C ALA A 138 3.29 -26.05 5.48
N TYR A 139 4.58 -25.94 5.14
CA TYR A 139 5.50 -25.07 5.87
C TYR A 139 5.12 -23.57 5.71
N ARG A 140 4.62 -23.15 4.53
CA ARG A 140 4.13 -21.79 4.32
C ARG A 140 2.85 -21.51 5.10
N ARG A 141 1.95 -22.50 5.16
CA ARG A 141 0.77 -22.43 6.03
C ARG A 141 1.16 -22.21 7.49
N ASN A 142 2.13 -22.97 7.98
CA ASN A 142 2.60 -22.86 9.36
C ASN A 142 3.25 -21.51 9.65
N GLU A 143 4.00 -20.96 8.70
CA GLU A 143 4.59 -19.61 8.76
C GLU A 143 3.48 -18.55 8.89
N MET A 144 2.45 -18.61 8.04
CA MET A 144 1.31 -17.68 8.08
C MET A 144 0.52 -17.81 9.38
N LEU A 145 0.25 -19.03 9.84
CA LEU A 145 -0.41 -19.25 11.14
C LEU A 145 0.43 -18.72 12.30
N GLY A 146 1.74 -18.89 12.24
CA GLY A 146 2.66 -18.35 13.23
C GLY A 146 2.59 -16.82 13.29
N PHE A 147 2.53 -16.18 12.13
CA PHE A 147 2.34 -14.72 12.04
C PHE A 147 0.98 -14.28 12.61
N ILE A 148 -0.12 -14.93 12.20
CA ILE A 148 -1.46 -14.59 12.69
C ILE A 148 -1.52 -14.72 14.23
N ARG A 149 -0.96 -15.79 14.80
CA ARG A 149 -0.97 -16.07 16.25
C ARG A 149 -0.10 -15.12 17.10
N GLN A 150 0.78 -14.34 16.49
CA GLN A 150 1.50 -13.28 17.17
C GLN A 150 0.61 -12.06 17.49
N GLY A 151 -0.57 -12.00 16.91
CA GLY A 151 -1.52 -10.91 17.01
C GLY A 151 -1.48 -10.04 15.74
N LEU A 152 -2.63 -9.85 15.12
CA LEU A 152 -2.78 -8.98 13.96
C LEU A 152 -3.02 -7.55 14.42
N GLU A 153 -2.32 -6.61 13.82
CA GLU A 153 -2.44 -5.18 14.09
C GLU A 153 -3.12 -4.47 12.92
N ASP A 154 -3.87 -3.42 13.23
CA ASP A 154 -4.44 -2.53 12.23
C ASP A 154 -3.34 -1.80 11.48
N PHE A 155 -3.51 -1.59 10.19
CA PHE A 155 -2.49 -0.92 9.38
C PHE A 155 -3.06 0.19 8.50
N SER A 156 -2.23 1.19 8.23
CA SER A 156 -2.60 2.33 7.38
C SER A 156 -2.70 1.93 5.91
N ILE A 157 -3.85 2.24 5.30
CA ILE A 157 -4.17 1.97 3.89
C ILE A 157 -4.22 3.23 3.02
N SER A 158 -3.97 4.39 3.59
CA SER A 158 -3.85 5.66 2.85
C SER A 158 -2.49 6.30 3.05
N ARG A 159 -2.17 7.24 2.19
CA ARG A 159 -0.98 8.09 2.30
C ARG A 159 -1.38 9.52 2.00
N ALA A 160 -1.10 10.44 2.93
CA ALA A 160 -1.31 11.87 2.72
C ALA A 160 -0.26 12.44 1.76
N GLY A 161 -0.63 13.50 1.03
CA GLY A 161 0.31 14.30 0.23
C GLY A 161 0.99 13.57 -0.94
N ALA A 162 0.65 12.34 -1.23
CA ALA A 162 1.20 11.62 -2.37
C ALA A 162 0.57 12.14 -3.67
N GLY A 163 1.34 12.92 -4.43
CA GLY A 163 0.89 13.42 -5.75
C GLY A 163 0.76 12.36 -6.84
N TRP A 164 1.18 11.12 -6.56
CA TRP A 164 1.14 9.98 -7.46
C TRP A 164 0.57 8.76 -6.74
N GLY A 165 -0.51 8.20 -7.28
CA GLY A 165 -1.21 7.03 -6.71
C GLY A 165 -2.68 7.01 -7.09
N ILE A 166 -3.40 5.99 -6.66
CA ILE A 166 -4.85 5.92 -6.79
C ILE A 166 -5.47 6.86 -5.75
N PRO A 167 -6.27 7.86 -6.15
CA PRO A 167 -6.92 8.75 -5.19
C PRO A 167 -7.77 7.98 -4.17
N PHE A 168 -7.62 8.31 -2.89
CA PHE A 168 -8.42 7.70 -1.84
C PHE A 168 -9.89 8.14 -2.00
N PRO A 169 -10.85 7.21 -2.08
CA PRO A 169 -12.21 7.54 -2.53
C PRO A 169 -13.11 8.15 -1.46
N ILE A 170 -12.62 8.32 -0.23
CA ILE A 170 -13.39 8.78 0.93
C ILE A 170 -12.67 9.97 1.56
N GLY A 171 -13.41 11.08 1.76
CA GLY A 171 -12.92 12.27 2.44
C GLY A 171 -12.99 12.16 3.97
N GLU A 172 -12.43 13.14 4.67
CA GLU A 172 -12.42 13.17 6.14
C GLU A 172 -13.83 13.10 6.78
N ASP A 173 -14.86 13.57 6.07
CA ASP A 173 -16.25 13.51 6.51
C ASP A 173 -16.93 12.14 6.29
N GLY A 174 -16.19 11.16 5.79
CA GLY A 174 -16.69 9.82 5.46
C GLY A 174 -17.51 9.75 4.17
N ARG A 175 -17.59 10.86 3.41
CA ARG A 175 -18.26 10.93 2.12
C ARG A 175 -17.26 10.73 0.98
N THR A 176 -17.77 10.82 -0.26
CA THR A 176 -16.88 10.75 -1.42
C THR A 176 -15.88 11.92 -1.42
N SER A 177 -14.62 11.62 -1.67
CA SER A 177 -13.57 12.63 -1.89
C SER A 177 -13.60 13.21 -3.31
N ARG A 178 -14.56 12.81 -4.15
CA ARG A 178 -14.73 13.38 -5.48
C ARG A 178 -15.47 14.69 -5.40
N ARG A 179 -14.86 15.74 -5.92
CA ARG A 179 -15.43 17.10 -5.97
C ARG A 179 -16.53 17.22 -7.01
N GLU A 180 -17.31 18.30 -6.96
CA GLU A 180 -18.41 18.57 -7.91
C GLU A 180 -17.94 18.69 -9.36
N ASP A 181 -16.73 19.20 -9.57
CA ASP A 181 -16.09 19.29 -10.91
C ASP A 181 -15.56 17.94 -11.44
N GLY A 182 -15.74 16.87 -10.67
CA GLY A 182 -15.28 15.52 -11.01
C GLY A 182 -13.81 15.24 -10.70
N SER A 183 -13.05 16.21 -10.18
CA SER A 183 -11.70 16.00 -9.70
C SER A 183 -11.69 15.28 -8.33
N TRP A 184 -10.54 14.71 -7.96
CA TRP A 184 -10.33 14.15 -6.64
C TRP A 184 -9.76 15.20 -5.70
N ASP A 185 -10.18 15.13 -4.44
CA ASP A 185 -9.61 15.99 -3.41
C ASP A 185 -8.18 15.52 -3.08
N PRO A 186 -7.15 16.35 -3.35
CA PRO A 186 -5.77 15.98 -3.06
C PRO A 186 -5.51 15.78 -1.56
N GLU A 187 -6.31 16.38 -0.67
CA GLU A 187 -6.18 16.24 0.78
C GLU A 187 -6.67 14.86 1.26
N ALA A 188 -7.53 14.19 0.50
CA ALA A 188 -7.90 12.81 0.78
C ALA A 188 -6.73 11.82 0.62
N GLY A 189 -5.66 12.23 -0.03
CA GLY A 189 -4.49 11.41 -0.27
C GLY A 189 -4.70 10.29 -1.29
N THR A 190 -3.88 9.26 -1.21
CA THR A 190 -3.92 8.11 -2.12
C THR A 190 -4.03 6.80 -1.37
N ILE A 191 -4.51 5.74 -2.05
CA ILE A 191 -4.50 4.38 -1.53
C ILE A 191 -3.04 3.92 -1.41
N TYR A 192 -2.71 3.25 -0.31
CA TYR A 192 -1.38 2.67 -0.11
C TYR A 192 -1.12 1.56 -1.14
N VAL A 193 0.01 1.64 -1.82
CA VAL A 193 0.36 0.78 -2.96
C VAL A 193 0.22 -0.73 -2.70
N TRP A 194 0.52 -1.20 -1.50
CA TRP A 194 0.36 -2.62 -1.17
C TRP A 194 -1.08 -3.04 -0.98
N TYR A 195 -1.96 -2.10 -0.59
CA TYR A 195 -3.38 -2.38 -0.48
C TYR A 195 -4.03 -2.49 -1.86
N ASP A 196 -3.66 -1.64 -2.83
CA ASP A 196 -4.18 -1.70 -4.19
C ASP A 196 -3.57 -2.87 -4.99
N ALA A 197 -2.28 -3.12 -4.85
CA ALA A 197 -1.57 -4.12 -5.64
C ALA A 197 -2.01 -5.57 -5.35
N LEU A 198 -2.54 -5.84 -4.15
CA LEU A 198 -2.93 -7.20 -3.72
C LEU A 198 -4.37 -7.58 -4.09
N ILE A 199 -5.11 -6.71 -4.78
CA ILE A 199 -6.49 -6.97 -5.23
C ILE A 199 -6.61 -7.31 -6.71
N ASN A 200 -5.49 -7.58 -7.37
CA ASN A 200 -5.43 -8.04 -8.77
C ASN A 200 -5.84 -9.51 -8.91
#